data_aeb16a0975e761d6c0cb1c7c13c2f6b7
#
_entry.id   aeb16a0975e761d6c0cb1c7c13c2f6b7
#
_cell.length_a   1.000
_cell.length_b   1.000
_cell.length_c   1.000
_cell.angle_alpha   90.00
_cell.angle_beta   90.00
_cell.angle_gamma   90.00
#
_symmetry.space_group_name_H-M   'P 1'
#
loop_
_entity.id
_entity.type
_entity.pdbx_description
1 polymer ?
#
loop_
_entity_poly.entity_id
_entity_poly.type
_entity_poly.pdbx_seq_one_letter_code
_entity_poly.pdbx_strand_id
1 'polypeptide(L)'
;QKAKKEAVLAILKESARYYAYNYRSGNCPEHEAYAKKRGLTKDILDKFGIGASSGYDGLPEYLKNKGFGYDDMVDSGVVSRSAKNPNRYFDALAGRLIIPVIDQLGTVIAFCGRIIGNQKNVGKYVNTRETIVFSKGKTLFNLNNLKKEKNERGLDSVIIVEGHMDVVSMVAAGFNNVVASMGTALTKDQARIIKRFANNVYISYDGDFAGQKASIRGLEILKEEGLDVKVVSLPDGMDPDDVCKKLGAAAYKKLLDEALPLIDFKISILKRTFDIKTADGKRKFIKEAVKVVASSDSPSEREDLLKEIRDITGITYESLKR
;
A
#
# COMPACT_ATOMS: atom_id res chain seq x y z
N GLN A 1 7.81 28.94 -9.92
CA GLN A 1 7.45 27.63 -9.31
C GLN A 1 5.97 27.53 -8.93
N LYS A 2 5.37 28.56 -8.36
CA LYS A 2 3.95 28.56 -7.99
C LYS A 2 3.04 28.37 -9.21
N ALA A 3 3.31 29.10 -10.30
CA ALA A 3 2.53 28.97 -11.54
C ALA A 3 2.65 27.57 -12.16
N LYS A 4 3.84 26.95 -12.11
CA LYS A 4 4.06 25.58 -12.57
C LYS A 4 3.26 24.59 -11.74
N LYS A 5 3.30 24.73 -10.43
CA LYS A 5 2.53 23.87 -9.51
C LYS A 5 1.02 23.96 -9.76
N GLU A 6 0.50 25.15 -9.95
CA GLU A 6 -0.92 25.36 -10.27
C GLU A 6 -1.31 24.73 -11.59
N ALA A 7 -0.46 24.85 -12.63
CA ALA A 7 -0.68 24.22 -13.93
C ALA A 7 -0.68 22.69 -13.83
N VAL A 8 0.28 22.13 -13.10
CA VAL A 8 0.38 20.67 -12.88
C VAL A 8 -0.88 20.15 -12.15
N LEU A 9 -1.31 20.82 -11.09
CA LEU A 9 -2.52 20.41 -10.36
C LEU A 9 -3.77 20.52 -11.22
N ALA A 10 -3.87 21.54 -12.06
CA ALA A 10 -4.99 21.71 -12.99
C ALA A 10 -5.02 20.58 -14.03
N ILE A 11 -3.87 20.18 -14.55
CA ILE A 11 -3.74 19.05 -15.49
C ILE A 11 -4.16 17.74 -14.81
N LEU A 12 -3.72 17.50 -13.58
CA LEU A 12 -4.10 16.28 -12.83
C LEU A 12 -5.61 16.22 -12.60
N LYS A 13 -6.22 17.33 -12.26
CA LYS A 13 -7.68 17.44 -12.07
C LYS A 13 -8.42 17.15 -13.36
N GLU A 14 -8.02 17.75 -14.49
CA GLU A 14 -8.65 17.52 -15.79
C GLU A 14 -8.39 16.09 -16.29
N SER A 15 -7.23 15.53 -16.03
CA SER A 15 -6.93 14.14 -16.36
C SER A 15 -7.85 13.17 -15.61
N ALA A 16 -8.09 13.42 -14.31
CA ALA A 16 -9.02 12.62 -13.52
C ALA A 16 -10.45 12.66 -14.11
N ARG A 17 -10.89 13.83 -14.53
CA ARG A 17 -12.20 14.01 -15.21
C ARG A 17 -12.26 13.24 -16.52
N TYR A 18 -11.21 13.32 -17.33
CA TYR A 18 -11.09 12.61 -18.59
C TYR A 18 -11.19 11.08 -18.40
N TYR A 19 -10.41 10.53 -17.48
CA TYR A 19 -10.42 9.10 -17.21
C TYR A 19 -11.76 8.63 -16.64
N ALA A 20 -12.37 9.39 -15.75
CA ALA A 20 -13.69 9.07 -15.21
C ALA A 20 -14.78 9.09 -16.28
N TYR A 21 -14.75 10.08 -17.16
CA TYR A 21 -15.66 10.19 -18.28
C TYR A 21 -15.52 9.00 -19.23
N ASN A 22 -14.31 8.62 -19.60
CA ASN A 22 -14.06 7.46 -20.46
C ASN A 22 -14.69 6.18 -19.90
N TYR A 23 -14.56 5.99 -18.60
CA TYR A 23 -15.16 4.82 -17.95
C TYR A 23 -16.69 4.89 -17.96
N ARG A 24 -17.27 6.02 -17.54
CA ARG A 24 -18.73 6.18 -17.39
C ARG A 24 -19.49 6.23 -18.70
N SER A 25 -18.87 6.72 -19.77
CA SER A 25 -19.50 6.87 -21.08
C SER A 25 -19.62 5.56 -21.87
N GLY A 26 -19.04 4.46 -21.36
CA GLY A 26 -19.01 3.19 -22.09
C GLY A 26 -17.95 3.10 -23.16
N ASN A 27 -17.03 4.06 -23.23
CA ASN A 27 -15.95 4.07 -24.24
C ASN A 27 -14.88 3.01 -23.99
N CYS A 28 -14.85 2.44 -22.79
CA CYS A 28 -13.83 1.46 -22.36
C CYS A 28 -14.50 0.16 -21.86
N PRO A 29 -15.15 -0.62 -22.71
CA PRO A 29 -15.92 -1.80 -22.29
C PRO A 29 -15.04 -2.89 -21.65
N GLU A 30 -13.78 -3.03 -22.08
CA GLU A 30 -12.84 -3.99 -21.49
C GLU A 30 -12.47 -3.63 -20.04
N HIS A 31 -12.35 -2.33 -19.76
CA HIS A 31 -12.08 -1.83 -18.42
C HIS A 31 -13.31 -2.05 -17.51
N GLU A 32 -14.50 -1.81 -18.02
CA GLU A 32 -15.74 -2.08 -17.30
C GLU A 32 -15.88 -3.57 -16.98
N ALA A 33 -15.58 -4.45 -17.93
CA ALA A 33 -15.60 -5.89 -17.73
C ALA A 33 -14.59 -6.33 -16.67
N TYR A 34 -13.40 -5.76 -16.70
CA TYR A 34 -12.37 -6.02 -15.70
C TYR A 34 -12.80 -5.60 -14.29
N ALA A 35 -13.33 -4.39 -14.16
CA ALA A 35 -13.82 -3.87 -12.88
C ALA A 35 -14.96 -4.74 -12.32
N LYS A 36 -15.88 -5.15 -13.17
CA LYS A 36 -17.00 -6.06 -12.80
C LYS A 36 -16.48 -7.41 -12.34
N LYS A 37 -15.51 -7.99 -13.04
CA LYS A 37 -14.86 -9.25 -12.66
C LYS A 37 -14.18 -9.15 -11.30
N ARG A 38 -13.61 -7.99 -10.97
CA ARG A 38 -12.98 -7.69 -9.68
C ARG A 38 -13.99 -7.39 -8.57
N GLY A 39 -15.29 -7.36 -8.87
CA GLY A 39 -16.32 -7.06 -7.89
C GLY A 39 -16.43 -5.60 -7.49
N LEU A 40 -15.93 -4.68 -8.33
CA LEU A 40 -16.00 -3.25 -8.06
C LEU A 40 -17.41 -2.74 -8.37
N THR A 41 -18.12 -2.31 -7.32
CA THR A 41 -19.46 -1.72 -7.46
C THR A 41 -19.37 -0.26 -7.89
N LYS A 42 -20.49 0.30 -8.36
CA LYS A 42 -20.56 1.72 -8.70
C LYS A 42 -20.15 2.62 -7.54
N ASP A 43 -20.60 2.31 -6.33
CA ASP A 43 -20.28 3.11 -5.15
C ASP A 43 -18.76 3.13 -4.87
N ILE A 44 -18.10 2.00 -5.04
CA ILE A 44 -16.63 1.89 -4.88
C ILE A 44 -15.90 2.63 -6.00
N LEU A 45 -16.34 2.47 -7.24
CA LEU A 45 -15.77 3.20 -8.38
C LEU A 45 -15.86 4.72 -8.17
N ASP A 46 -17.01 5.20 -7.73
CA ASP A 46 -17.23 6.62 -7.45
C ASP A 46 -16.41 7.10 -6.24
N LYS A 47 -16.34 6.31 -5.19
CA LYS A 47 -15.60 6.65 -3.97
C LYS A 47 -14.11 6.87 -4.23
N PHE A 48 -13.51 6.03 -5.07
CA PHE A 48 -12.09 6.13 -5.42
C PHE A 48 -11.83 6.97 -6.68
N GLY A 49 -12.87 7.39 -7.39
CA GLY A 49 -12.73 8.14 -8.64
C GLY A 49 -12.11 7.32 -9.78
N ILE A 50 -12.34 6.01 -9.78
CA ILE A 50 -11.74 5.09 -10.74
C ILE A 50 -12.21 5.42 -12.15
N GLY A 51 -11.26 5.46 -13.08
CA GLY A 51 -11.49 5.75 -14.49
C GLY A 51 -10.71 4.81 -15.40
N ALA A 52 -10.62 5.18 -16.67
CA ALA A 52 -9.96 4.36 -17.67
C ALA A 52 -9.22 5.21 -18.71
N SER A 53 -8.05 4.74 -19.13
CA SER A 53 -7.34 5.28 -20.28
C SER A 53 -7.71 4.48 -21.52
N SER A 54 -8.22 5.16 -22.55
CA SER A 54 -8.62 4.54 -23.79
C SER A 54 -7.45 4.20 -24.73
N GLY A 55 -6.29 4.77 -24.50
CA GLY A 55 -5.11 4.55 -25.36
C GLY A 55 -4.07 5.67 -25.19
N TYR A 56 -3.19 5.78 -26.19
CA TYR A 56 -2.02 6.66 -26.11
C TYR A 56 -2.33 8.14 -26.37
N ASP A 57 -3.23 8.43 -27.31
CA ASP A 57 -3.33 9.78 -27.88
C ASP A 57 -4.46 10.63 -27.28
N GLY A 58 -5.45 10.01 -26.66
CA GLY A 58 -6.66 10.71 -26.20
C GLY A 58 -6.40 11.74 -25.10
N LEU A 59 -5.59 11.42 -24.10
CA LEU A 59 -5.32 12.33 -22.99
C LEU A 59 -4.53 13.58 -23.42
N PRO A 60 -3.41 13.47 -24.15
CA PRO A 60 -2.71 14.67 -24.64
C PRO A 60 -3.58 15.59 -25.47
N GLU A 61 -4.39 15.03 -26.36
CA GLU A 61 -5.34 15.79 -27.19
C GLU A 61 -6.37 16.52 -26.34
N TYR A 62 -6.99 15.83 -25.39
CA TYR A 62 -7.95 16.40 -24.45
C TYR A 62 -7.35 17.58 -23.68
N LEU A 63 -6.15 17.40 -23.13
CA LEU A 63 -5.47 18.44 -22.35
C LEU A 63 -5.06 19.63 -23.22
N LYS A 64 -4.63 19.37 -24.46
CA LYS A 64 -4.31 20.42 -25.42
C LYS A 64 -5.53 21.27 -25.75
N ASN A 65 -6.67 20.65 -25.94
CA ASN A 65 -7.94 21.33 -26.20
C ASN A 65 -8.43 22.14 -25.00
N LYS A 66 -7.98 21.81 -23.79
CA LYS A 66 -8.23 22.60 -22.57
C LYS A 66 -7.26 23.78 -22.41
N GLY A 67 -6.30 23.93 -23.31
CA GLY A 67 -5.35 25.04 -23.30
C GLY A 67 -4.04 24.77 -22.59
N PHE A 68 -3.75 23.54 -22.18
CA PHE A 68 -2.49 23.19 -21.52
C PHE A 68 -1.35 22.99 -22.55
N GLY A 69 -0.14 23.35 -22.15
CA GLY A 69 1.06 23.12 -22.94
C GLY A 69 1.67 21.73 -22.68
N TYR A 70 2.44 21.24 -23.65
CA TYR A 70 3.05 19.90 -23.53
C TYR A 70 4.09 19.82 -22.41
N ASP A 71 4.85 20.88 -22.15
CA ASP A 71 5.83 20.88 -21.07
C ASP A 71 5.16 20.69 -19.70
N ASP A 72 4.05 21.36 -19.47
CA ASP A 72 3.28 21.20 -18.23
C ASP A 72 2.65 19.81 -18.13
N MET A 73 2.21 19.25 -19.25
CA MET A 73 1.68 17.87 -19.29
C MET A 73 2.77 16.86 -18.87
N VAL A 74 3.97 16.99 -19.38
CA VAL A 74 5.10 16.12 -19.03
C VAL A 74 5.49 16.32 -17.56
N ASP A 75 5.55 17.56 -17.09
CA ASP A 75 5.86 17.87 -15.69
C ASP A 75 4.83 17.30 -14.71
N SER A 76 3.59 17.16 -15.13
CA SER A 76 2.53 16.54 -14.34
C SER A 76 2.68 15.02 -14.17
N GLY A 77 3.48 14.39 -15.03
CA GLY A 77 3.70 12.95 -15.04
C GLY A 77 2.64 12.12 -15.77
N VAL A 78 1.52 12.73 -16.21
CA VAL A 78 0.44 11.98 -16.90
C VAL A 78 0.70 11.77 -18.39
N VAL A 79 1.56 12.59 -18.97
CA VAL A 79 1.97 12.51 -20.37
C VAL A 79 3.47 12.27 -20.44
N SER A 80 3.87 11.38 -21.33
CA SER A 80 5.28 11.12 -21.64
C SER A 80 5.59 11.59 -23.05
N ARG A 81 6.84 12.01 -23.24
CA ARG A 81 7.38 12.34 -24.54
C ARG A 81 8.06 11.10 -25.13
N SER A 82 7.80 10.80 -26.40
CA SER A 82 8.45 9.67 -27.06
C SER A 82 9.96 9.87 -27.18
N ALA A 83 10.74 8.85 -26.81
CA ALA A 83 12.20 8.86 -27.00
C ALA A 83 12.59 8.81 -28.48
N LYS A 84 11.77 8.15 -29.31
CA LYS A 84 12.03 7.98 -30.74
C LYS A 84 11.57 9.17 -31.58
N ASN A 85 10.49 9.84 -31.16
CA ASN A 85 9.92 10.98 -31.86
C ASN A 85 9.68 12.12 -30.88
N PRO A 86 10.55 13.14 -30.81
CA PRO A 86 10.43 14.24 -29.85
C PRO A 86 9.15 15.08 -29.96
N ASN A 87 8.44 14.98 -31.09
CA ASN A 87 7.18 15.69 -31.31
C ASN A 87 5.95 14.89 -30.90
N ARG A 88 6.14 13.65 -30.47
CA ARG A 88 5.04 12.79 -30.02
C ARG A 88 4.94 12.73 -28.51
N TYR A 89 3.76 13.02 -28.03
CA TYR A 89 3.38 12.92 -26.62
C TYR A 89 2.25 11.91 -26.48
N PHE A 90 2.27 11.12 -25.40
CA PHE A 90 1.29 10.06 -25.19
C PHE A 90 0.94 9.91 -23.71
N ASP A 91 -0.24 9.31 -23.46
CA ASP A 91 -0.70 8.98 -22.11
C ASP A 91 0.29 8.00 -21.45
N ALA A 92 0.88 8.40 -20.34
CA ALA A 92 1.85 7.58 -19.60
C ALA A 92 1.22 6.30 -19.02
N LEU A 93 -0.09 6.28 -18.86
CA LEU A 93 -0.86 5.15 -18.31
C LEU A 93 -1.81 4.56 -19.35
N ALA A 94 -1.43 4.64 -20.64
CA ALA A 94 -2.26 4.24 -21.78
C ALA A 94 -2.86 2.84 -21.60
N GLY A 95 -4.16 2.71 -21.84
CA GLY A 95 -4.87 1.45 -21.81
C GLY A 95 -5.13 0.85 -20.43
N ARG A 96 -4.80 1.55 -19.36
CA ARG A 96 -4.93 1.05 -17.99
C ARG A 96 -6.23 1.46 -17.31
N LEU A 97 -6.66 0.69 -16.32
CA LEU A 97 -7.63 1.13 -15.33
C LEU A 97 -6.93 2.14 -14.42
N ILE A 98 -7.55 3.29 -14.19
CA ILE A 98 -6.91 4.42 -13.53
C ILE A 98 -7.50 4.66 -12.15
N ILE A 99 -6.63 4.70 -11.15
CA ILE A 99 -7.01 4.98 -9.76
C ILE A 99 -6.29 6.26 -9.33
N PRO A 100 -7.03 7.36 -9.09
CA PRO A 100 -6.40 8.61 -8.63
C PRO A 100 -5.77 8.47 -7.26
N VAL A 101 -4.63 9.10 -7.07
CA VAL A 101 -4.02 9.31 -5.74
C VAL A 101 -4.44 10.70 -5.28
N ILE A 102 -5.19 10.75 -4.20
CA ILE A 102 -5.81 11.97 -3.68
C ILE A 102 -5.23 12.27 -2.31
N ASP A 103 -4.76 13.50 -2.10
CA ASP A 103 -4.17 13.91 -0.82
C ASP A 103 -5.25 14.18 0.24
N GLN A 104 -4.81 14.57 1.44
CA GLN A 104 -5.70 14.86 2.57
C GLN A 104 -6.68 16.00 2.33
N LEU A 105 -6.35 16.89 1.39
CA LEU A 105 -7.18 18.05 1.04
C LEU A 105 -8.18 17.76 -0.07
N GLY A 106 -8.17 16.53 -0.60
CA GLY A 106 -9.03 16.13 -1.71
C GLY A 106 -8.47 16.49 -3.08
N THR A 107 -7.19 16.81 -3.18
CA THR A 107 -6.52 17.17 -4.44
C THR A 107 -5.91 15.94 -5.09
N VAL A 108 -6.16 15.75 -6.38
CA VAL A 108 -5.50 14.69 -7.17
C VAL A 108 -4.05 15.10 -7.40
N ILE A 109 -3.12 14.26 -6.93
CA ILE A 109 -1.68 14.54 -7.02
C ILE A 109 -0.94 13.56 -7.90
N ALA A 110 -1.54 12.41 -8.22
CA ALA A 110 -0.94 11.37 -9.03
C ALA A 110 -2.00 10.34 -9.45
N PHE A 111 -1.58 9.36 -10.22
CA PHE A 111 -2.43 8.23 -10.61
C PHE A 111 -1.69 6.91 -10.46
N CYS A 112 -2.44 5.86 -10.20
CA CYS A 112 -2.00 4.48 -10.34
C CYS A 112 -2.75 3.85 -11.52
N GLY A 113 -2.03 3.22 -12.44
CA GLY A 113 -2.62 2.51 -13.58
C GLY A 113 -2.47 1.00 -13.43
N ARG A 114 -3.58 0.29 -13.43
CA ARG A 114 -3.61 -1.19 -13.40
C ARG A 114 -3.84 -1.72 -14.81
N ILE A 115 -2.96 -2.60 -15.26
CA ILE A 115 -3.17 -3.29 -16.54
C ILE A 115 -4.42 -4.17 -16.47
N ILE A 116 -5.19 -4.23 -17.53
CA ILE A 116 -6.42 -5.02 -17.58
C ILE A 116 -6.28 -6.35 -18.35
N GLY A 117 -5.19 -6.52 -19.07
CA GLY A 117 -4.87 -7.75 -19.81
C GLY A 117 -3.65 -8.47 -19.25
N ASN A 118 -3.35 -9.62 -19.86
CA ASN A 118 -2.15 -10.43 -19.54
C ASN A 118 -1.03 -10.14 -20.54
N GLN A 119 -0.45 -8.95 -20.48
CA GLN A 119 0.70 -8.62 -21.31
C GLN A 119 1.99 -9.05 -20.59
N LYS A 120 2.81 -9.81 -21.32
CA LYS A 120 4.15 -10.19 -20.83
C LYS A 120 5.07 -8.97 -20.88
N ASN A 121 5.96 -8.85 -19.89
CA ASN A 121 6.96 -7.77 -19.79
C ASN A 121 6.41 -6.36 -19.52
N VAL A 122 5.18 -6.25 -19.03
CA VAL A 122 4.57 -4.99 -18.62
C VAL A 122 4.18 -5.07 -17.15
N GLY A 123 4.56 -4.10 -16.36
CA GLY A 123 4.21 -4.04 -14.93
C GLY A 123 2.69 -4.03 -14.73
N LYS A 124 2.19 -4.82 -13.77
CA LYS A 124 0.76 -4.85 -13.44
C LYS A 124 0.24 -3.49 -13.01
N TYR A 125 1.02 -2.80 -12.18
CA TYR A 125 0.73 -1.46 -11.67
C TYR A 125 1.84 -0.51 -12.06
N VAL A 126 1.47 0.69 -12.49
CA VAL A 126 2.40 1.79 -12.74
C VAL A 126 1.86 3.01 -12.01
N ASN A 127 2.69 3.61 -11.18
CA ASN A 127 2.40 4.89 -10.53
C ASN A 127 2.94 6.04 -11.37
N THR A 128 2.32 7.21 -11.26
CA THR A 128 2.91 8.46 -11.72
C THR A 128 4.32 8.60 -11.13
N ARG A 129 5.27 9.07 -11.92
CA ARG A 129 6.63 9.38 -11.45
C ARG A 129 6.63 10.53 -10.43
N GLU A 130 7.73 10.72 -9.74
CA GLU A 130 7.94 11.90 -8.88
C GLU A 130 7.71 13.19 -9.66
N THR A 131 6.96 14.12 -9.07
CA THR A 131 6.69 15.45 -9.64
C THR A 131 6.81 16.52 -8.54
N ILE A 132 6.65 17.79 -8.91
CA ILE A 132 6.67 18.88 -7.92
C ILE A 132 5.51 18.82 -6.91
N VAL A 133 4.47 18.03 -7.21
CA VAL A 133 3.29 17.88 -6.32
C VAL A 133 3.18 16.48 -5.73
N PHE A 134 3.99 15.53 -6.17
CA PHE A 134 3.90 14.14 -5.76
C PHE A 134 5.26 13.55 -5.42
N SER A 135 5.40 13.09 -4.18
CA SER A 135 6.53 12.32 -3.71
C SER A 135 6.03 11.00 -3.12
N LYS A 136 6.47 9.88 -3.67
CA LYS A 136 6.08 8.53 -3.23
C LYS A 136 6.42 8.30 -1.75
N GLY A 137 7.58 8.78 -1.31
CA GLY A 137 8.02 8.62 0.07
C GLY A 137 7.31 9.52 1.08
N LYS A 138 6.51 10.47 0.64
CA LYS A 138 5.77 11.42 1.49
C LYS A 138 4.26 11.31 1.30
N THR A 139 3.79 10.25 0.66
CA THR A 139 2.39 10.04 0.32
C THR A 139 1.96 8.62 0.66
N LEU A 140 0.71 8.48 1.05
CA LEU A 140 0.04 7.20 1.21
C LEU A 140 -1.26 7.21 0.39
N PHE A 141 -1.56 6.09 -0.25
CA PHE A 141 -2.82 5.96 -0.98
C PHE A 141 -3.99 5.88 -0.01
N ASN A 142 -5.06 6.60 -0.31
CA ASN A 142 -6.32 6.64 0.43
C ASN A 142 -6.33 7.58 1.68
N LEU A 143 -5.42 8.53 1.77
CA LEU A 143 -5.40 9.51 2.88
C LEU A 143 -6.65 10.37 2.95
N ASN A 144 -7.25 10.71 1.80
CA ASN A 144 -8.48 11.49 1.74
C ASN A 144 -9.65 10.79 2.46
N ASN A 145 -9.84 9.50 2.19
CA ASN A 145 -10.88 8.70 2.84
C ASN A 145 -10.55 8.41 4.30
N LEU A 146 -9.27 8.22 4.63
CA LEU A 146 -8.82 8.04 6.02
C LEU A 146 -9.15 9.27 6.86
N LYS A 147 -8.88 10.46 6.34
CA LYS A 147 -9.21 11.72 7.01
C LYS A 147 -10.71 11.86 7.23
N LYS A 148 -11.49 11.53 6.21
CA LYS A 148 -12.95 11.54 6.28
C LYS A 148 -13.45 10.58 7.35
N GLU A 149 -12.94 9.37 7.40
CA GLU A 149 -13.29 8.37 8.42
C GLU A 149 -12.97 8.87 9.83
N LYS A 150 -11.79 9.46 10.03
CA LYS A 150 -11.41 10.06 11.31
C LYS A 150 -12.36 11.15 11.76
N ASN A 151 -12.76 12.03 10.85
CA ASN A 151 -13.64 13.16 11.15
C ASN A 151 -15.07 12.72 11.45
N GLU A 152 -15.57 11.68 10.76
CA GLU A 152 -16.94 11.21 10.89
C GLU A 152 -17.15 10.23 12.04
N ARG A 153 -16.19 9.31 12.27
CA ARG A 153 -16.33 8.20 13.23
C ARG A 153 -15.18 8.08 14.23
N GLY A 154 -14.08 8.81 14.04
CA GLY A 154 -12.85 8.61 14.76
C GLY A 154 -12.06 7.40 14.24
N LEU A 155 -10.79 7.31 14.61
CA LEU A 155 -9.91 6.20 14.24
C LEU A 155 -9.17 5.67 15.45
N ASP A 156 -9.30 4.38 15.72
CA ASP A 156 -8.52 3.68 16.74
C ASP A 156 -7.20 3.14 16.17
N SER A 157 -7.18 2.82 14.89
CA SER A 157 -6.03 2.21 14.22
C SER A 157 -6.02 2.52 12.72
N VAL A 158 -4.85 2.32 12.11
CA VAL A 158 -4.66 2.38 10.66
C VAL A 158 -4.07 1.06 10.19
N ILE A 159 -4.60 0.52 9.10
CA ILE A 159 -4.10 -0.69 8.45
C ILE A 159 -3.30 -0.27 7.23
N ILE A 160 -2.05 -0.75 7.12
CA ILE A 160 -1.18 -0.50 5.98
C ILE A 160 -1.06 -1.77 5.16
N VAL A 161 -1.38 -1.68 3.88
CA VAL A 161 -1.25 -2.76 2.90
C VAL A 161 -0.28 -2.36 1.78
N GLU A 162 0.09 -3.29 0.91
CA GLU A 162 1.08 -3.01 -0.15
C GLU A 162 0.45 -2.33 -1.37
N GLY A 163 -0.71 -2.79 -1.81
CA GLY A 163 -1.30 -2.46 -3.11
C GLY A 163 -2.55 -1.60 -3.04
N HIS A 164 -2.77 -0.81 -4.08
CA HIS A 164 -3.96 0.03 -4.23
C HIS A 164 -5.25 -0.81 -4.28
N MET A 165 -5.23 -1.92 -5.00
CA MET A 165 -6.40 -2.80 -5.10
C MET A 165 -6.73 -3.50 -3.78
N ASP A 166 -5.73 -3.77 -2.94
CA ASP A 166 -5.97 -4.27 -1.59
C ASP A 166 -6.76 -3.25 -0.76
N VAL A 167 -6.41 -1.97 -0.86
CA VAL A 167 -7.17 -0.88 -0.20
C VAL A 167 -8.61 -0.86 -0.70
N VAL A 168 -8.80 -0.87 -2.01
CA VAL A 168 -10.13 -0.82 -2.62
C VAL A 168 -10.98 -2.00 -2.16
N SER A 169 -10.44 -3.20 -2.18
CA SER A 169 -11.13 -4.42 -1.74
C SER A 169 -11.48 -4.41 -0.25
N MET A 170 -10.56 -3.93 0.58
CA MET A 170 -10.80 -3.84 2.03
C MET A 170 -11.85 -2.80 2.37
N VAL A 171 -11.85 -1.66 1.71
CA VAL A 171 -12.91 -0.65 1.86
C VAL A 171 -14.26 -1.22 1.41
N ALA A 172 -14.29 -1.95 0.31
CA ALA A 172 -15.51 -2.64 -0.16
C ALA A 172 -16.02 -3.67 0.86
N ALA A 173 -15.12 -4.29 1.61
CA ALA A 173 -15.46 -5.23 2.68
C ALA A 173 -15.82 -4.56 4.02
N GLY A 174 -15.76 -3.23 4.10
CA GLY A 174 -16.15 -2.46 5.29
C GLY A 174 -14.98 -1.96 6.15
N PHE A 175 -13.73 -2.20 5.75
CA PHE A 175 -12.55 -1.71 6.47
C PHE A 175 -12.13 -0.35 5.89
N ASN A 176 -12.57 0.74 6.52
CA ASN A 176 -12.36 2.10 6.00
C ASN A 176 -11.04 2.75 6.44
N ASN A 177 -10.35 2.16 7.41
CA ASN A 177 -9.12 2.70 8.00
C ASN A 177 -7.85 2.15 7.35
N VAL A 178 -7.86 1.96 6.05
CA VAL A 178 -6.78 1.31 5.30
C VAL A 178 -6.09 2.27 4.35
N VAL A 179 -4.76 2.17 4.30
CA VAL A 179 -3.90 2.92 3.36
C VAL A 179 -2.87 1.98 2.74
N ALA A 180 -2.25 2.42 1.65
CA ALA A 180 -1.15 1.69 1.03
C ALA A 180 0.04 2.61 0.80
N SER A 181 1.24 2.05 0.89
CA SER A 181 2.46 2.69 0.42
C SER A 181 2.45 2.77 -1.11
N MET A 182 3.24 3.68 -1.66
CA MET A 182 3.22 3.98 -3.09
C MET A 182 4.24 3.12 -3.88
N GLY A 183 4.27 1.81 -3.61
CA GLY A 183 5.19 0.90 -4.29
C GLY A 183 6.64 1.01 -3.83
N THR A 184 6.88 1.62 -2.67
CA THR A 184 8.18 1.79 -2.04
C THR A 184 8.15 1.30 -0.60
N ALA A 185 9.31 1.06 -0.01
CA ALA A 185 9.41 0.77 1.43
C ALA A 185 8.89 1.96 2.25
N LEU A 186 8.36 1.69 3.41
CA LEU A 186 7.86 2.72 4.33
C LEU A 186 8.98 3.69 4.75
N THR A 187 8.63 4.97 4.83
CA THR A 187 9.54 6.05 5.18
C THR A 187 9.15 6.69 6.52
N LYS A 188 10.06 7.45 7.10
CA LYS A 188 9.79 8.26 8.29
C LYS A 188 8.67 9.28 8.05
N ASP A 189 8.63 9.89 6.87
CA ASP A 189 7.59 10.85 6.51
C ASP A 189 6.21 10.18 6.50
N GLN A 190 6.11 8.99 5.94
CA GLN A 190 4.86 8.21 5.93
C GLN A 190 4.45 7.81 7.36
N ALA A 191 5.39 7.39 8.19
CA ALA A 191 5.13 7.08 9.60
C ALA A 191 4.59 8.30 10.36
N ARG A 192 5.16 9.47 10.13
CA ARG A 192 4.70 10.72 10.74
C ARG A 192 3.30 11.12 10.28
N ILE A 193 2.98 10.89 9.02
CA ILE A 193 1.62 11.09 8.49
C ILE A 193 0.63 10.20 9.25
N ILE A 194 0.93 8.92 9.37
CA ILE A 194 0.05 7.96 10.05
C ILE A 194 -0.17 8.34 11.52
N LYS A 195 0.87 8.78 12.19
CA LYS A 195 0.80 9.18 13.60
C LYS A 195 -0.20 10.32 13.86
N ARG A 196 -0.43 11.17 12.88
CA ARG A 196 -1.45 12.24 12.98
C ARG A 196 -2.87 11.66 13.00
N PHE A 197 -3.06 10.45 12.49
CA PHE A 197 -4.38 9.81 12.41
C PHE A 197 -4.64 8.84 13.58
N ALA A 198 -3.67 8.02 13.96
CA ALA A 198 -3.80 7.05 15.03
C ALA A 198 -2.44 6.64 15.59
N ASN A 199 -2.43 6.09 16.82
CA ASN A 199 -1.21 5.57 17.45
C ASN A 199 -1.01 4.08 17.17
N ASN A 200 -2.07 3.36 16.82
CA ASN A 200 -2.06 1.92 16.56
C ASN A 200 -2.04 1.64 15.07
N VAL A 201 -1.12 0.80 14.64
CA VAL A 201 -0.94 0.44 13.22
C VAL A 201 -0.91 -1.07 13.06
N TYR A 202 -1.66 -1.57 12.08
CA TYR A 202 -1.57 -2.95 11.63
C TYR A 202 -0.87 -2.98 10.28
N ILE A 203 0.17 -3.80 10.15
CA ILE A 203 0.78 -4.08 8.85
C ILE A 203 0.16 -5.37 8.32
N SER A 204 -0.45 -5.30 7.16
CA SER A 204 -1.09 -6.43 6.49
C SER A 204 -0.53 -6.57 5.08
N TYR A 205 0.65 -7.16 4.99
CA TYR A 205 1.32 -7.42 3.72
C TYR A 205 1.00 -8.83 3.24
N ASP A 206 1.35 -9.12 1.99
CA ASP A 206 1.10 -10.42 1.37
C ASP A 206 1.66 -11.56 2.24
N GLY A 207 0.97 -12.71 2.24
CA GLY A 207 1.35 -13.90 2.99
C GLY A 207 2.61 -14.60 2.50
N ASP A 208 3.40 -13.94 1.66
CA ASP A 208 4.69 -14.42 1.18
C ASP A 208 5.77 -14.21 2.25
N PHE A 209 6.48 -15.28 2.61
CA PHE A 209 7.54 -15.26 3.60
C PHE A 209 8.68 -14.27 3.26
N ALA A 210 9.06 -14.17 1.99
CA ALA A 210 10.09 -13.23 1.54
C ALA A 210 9.63 -11.77 1.70
N GLY A 211 8.37 -11.48 1.35
CA GLY A 211 7.75 -10.17 1.55
C GLY A 211 7.65 -9.80 3.02
N GLN A 212 7.30 -10.74 3.90
CA GLN A 212 7.26 -10.53 5.35
C GLN A 212 8.63 -10.14 5.90
N LYS A 213 9.69 -10.82 5.46
CA LYS A 213 11.07 -10.55 5.89
C LYS A 213 11.54 -9.15 5.46
N ALA A 214 11.23 -8.75 4.24
CA ALA A 214 11.56 -7.42 3.71
C ALA A 214 10.82 -6.30 4.44
N SER A 215 9.65 -6.56 5.02
CA SER A 215 8.84 -5.57 5.70
C SER A 215 9.36 -5.15 7.09
N ILE A 216 10.27 -5.91 7.70
CA ILE A 216 10.77 -5.65 9.07
C ILE A 216 11.35 -4.23 9.19
N ARG A 217 12.10 -3.78 8.19
CA ARG A 217 12.70 -2.43 8.21
C ARG A 217 11.63 -1.33 8.29
N GLY A 218 10.56 -1.47 7.52
CA GLY A 218 9.41 -0.56 7.57
C GLY A 218 8.72 -0.56 8.93
N LEU A 219 8.59 -1.74 9.54
CA LEU A 219 7.99 -1.90 10.87
C LEU A 219 8.83 -1.21 11.95
N GLU A 220 10.14 -1.30 11.87
CA GLU A 220 11.06 -0.63 12.79
C GLU A 220 10.94 0.89 12.66
N ILE A 221 10.82 1.43 11.46
CA ILE A 221 10.62 2.87 11.22
C ILE A 221 9.34 3.35 11.90
N LEU A 222 8.24 2.62 11.76
CA LEU A 222 6.97 2.96 12.41
C LEU A 222 7.12 2.98 13.93
N LYS A 223 7.79 1.99 14.50
CA LYS A 223 8.03 1.90 15.95
C LYS A 223 8.93 3.03 16.44
N GLU A 224 10.00 3.35 15.73
CA GLU A 224 10.90 4.47 16.04
C GLU A 224 10.17 5.81 16.12
N GLU A 225 9.14 6.01 15.30
CA GLU A 225 8.30 7.20 15.31
C GLU A 225 7.22 7.17 16.41
N GLY A 226 7.21 6.16 17.26
CA GLY A 226 6.32 6.08 18.41
C GLY A 226 4.96 5.44 18.16
N LEU A 227 4.82 4.70 17.06
CA LEU A 227 3.60 3.95 16.75
C LEU A 227 3.62 2.57 17.40
N ASP A 228 2.46 2.12 17.86
CA ASP A 228 2.26 0.74 18.31
C ASP A 228 1.93 -0.13 17.11
N VAL A 229 2.84 -1.03 16.75
CA VAL A 229 2.79 -1.79 15.50
C VAL A 229 2.47 -3.25 15.77
N LYS A 230 1.47 -3.76 15.07
CA LYS A 230 1.13 -5.17 15.03
C LYS A 230 1.17 -5.68 13.59
N VAL A 231 1.53 -6.93 13.41
CA VAL A 231 1.64 -7.56 12.10
C VAL A 231 0.55 -8.60 11.94
N VAL A 232 -0.22 -8.46 10.86
CA VAL A 232 -1.25 -9.41 10.46
C VAL A 232 -0.61 -10.53 9.65
N SER A 233 -0.79 -11.77 10.08
CA SER A 233 -0.32 -12.94 9.36
C SER A 233 -1.43 -13.45 8.43
N LEU A 234 -1.26 -13.24 7.12
CA LEU A 234 -2.19 -13.74 6.12
C LEU A 234 -1.84 -15.19 5.74
N PRO A 235 -2.83 -15.99 5.29
CA PRO A 235 -2.55 -17.33 4.75
C PRO A 235 -1.53 -17.29 3.62
N ASP A 236 -0.73 -18.33 3.49
CA ASP A 236 0.32 -18.41 2.47
C ASP A 236 -0.23 -18.18 1.05
N GLY A 237 0.44 -17.31 0.31
CA GLY A 237 0.06 -16.97 -1.06
C GLY A 237 -1.16 -16.08 -1.21
N MET A 238 -1.72 -15.59 -0.11
CA MET A 238 -2.87 -14.68 -0.13
C MET A 238 -2.45 -13.25 0.18
N ASP A 239 -3.04 -12.30 -0.54
CA ASP A 239 -3.01 -10.87 -0.20
C ASP A 239 -4.31 -10.47 0.51
N PRO A 240 -4.43 -9.23 1.02
CA PRO A 240 -5.67 -8.78 1.67
C PRO A 240 -6.91 -8.86 0.77
N ASP A 241 -6.76 -8.58 -0.53
CA ASP A 241 -7.84 -8.73 -1.52
C ASP A 241 -8.34 -10.17 -1.58
N ASP A 242 -7.41 -11.14 -1.67
CA ASP A 242 -7.75 -12.57 -1.68
C ASP A 242 -8.50 -12.99 -0.42
N VAL A 243 -8.05 -12.58 0.75
CA VAL A 243 -8.69 -12.92 2.02
C VAL A 243 -10.11 -12.38 2.07
N CYS A 244 -10.30 -11.11 1.75
CA CYS A 244 -11.63 -10.49 1.77
C CYS A 244 -12.59 -11.15 0.79
N LYS A 245 -12.13 -11.49 -0.41
CA LYS A 245 -12.97 -12.10 -1.46
C LYS A 245 -13.24 -13.57 -1.25
N LYS A 246 -12.21 -14.35 -0.87
CA LYS A 246 -12.31 -15.82 -0.77
C LYS A 246 -12.79 -16.29 0.59
N LEU A 247 -12.37 -15.62 1.68
CA LEU A 247 -12.66 -16.00 3.05
C LEU A 247 -13.68 -15.08 3.74
N GLY A 248 -13.85 -13.88 3.22
CA GLY A 248 -14.84 -12.90 3.73
C GLY A 248 -14.28 -11.94 4.77
N ALA A 249 -15.04 -10.87 5.01
CA ALA A 249 -14.67 -9.81 5.95
C ALA A 249 -14.50 -10.31 7.40
N ALA A 250 -15.31 -11.23 7.84
CA ALA A 250 -15.21 -11.81 9.19
C ALA A 250 -13.89 -12.56 9.39
N ALA A 251 -13.42 -13.29 8.37
CA ALA A 251 -12.14 -13.97 8.41
C ALA A 251 -10.98 -12.97 8.51
N TYR A 252 -11.04 -11.88 7.76
CA TYR A 252 -10.03 -10.83 7.83
C TYR A 252 -10.02 -10.16 9.22
N LYS A 253 -11.19 -9.86 9.78
CA LYS A 253 -11.33 -9.30 11.13
C LYS A 253 -10.68 -10.20 12.18
N LYS A 254 -10.86 -11.50 12.07
CA LYS A 254 -10.23 -12.49 12.95
C LYS A 254 -8.69 -12.41 12.85
N LEU A 255 -8.16 -12.30 11.63
CA LEU A 255 -6.71 -12.15 11.42
C LEU A 255 -6.17 -10.86 12.03
N LEU A 256 -6.93 -9.76 11.97
CA LEU A 256 -6.58 -8.51 12.66
C LEU A 256 -6.53 -8.71 14.18
N ASP A 257 -7.52 -9.40 14.76
CA ASP A 257 -7.58 -9.65 16.20
C ASP A 257 -6.44 -10.55 16.67
N GLU A 258 -5.91 -11.40 15.80
CA GLU A 258 -4.78 -12.30 16.06
C GLU A 258 -3.41 -11.69 15.68
N ALA A 259 -3.36 -10.42 15.29
CA ALA A 259 -2.13 -9.75 14.87
C ALA A 259 -1.09 -9.72 16.01
N LEU A 260 0.16 -9.94 15.64
CA LEU A 260 1.27 -10.05 16.60
C LEU A 260 2.01 -8.73 16.78
N PRO A 261 2.43 -8.37 18.01
CA PRO A 261 3.40 -7.31 18.21
C PRO A 261 4.67 -7.55 17.39
N LEU A 262 5.41 -6.47 17.10
CA LEU A 262 6.59 -6.56 16.23
C LEU A 262 7.62 -7.60 16.71
N ILE A 263 7.89 -7.66 18.01
CA ILE A 263 8.87 -8.60 18.57
C ILE A 263 8.42 -10.04 18.40
N ASP A 264 7.15 -10.34 18.69
CA ASP A 264 6.57 -11.68 18.48
C ASP A 264 6.62 -12.08 17.02
N PHE A 265 6.36 -11.13 16.11
CA PHE A 265 6.48 -11.35 14.68
C PHE A 265 7.93 -11.70 14.27
N LYS A 266 8.92 -10.98 14.77
CA LYS A 266 10.34 -11.26 14.51
C LYS A 266 10.72 -12.67 14.96
N ILE A 267 10.28 -13.10 16.13
CA ILE A 267 10.51 -14.46 16.64
C ILE A 267 9.82 -15.50 15.76
N SER A 268 8.60 -15.23 15.32
CA SER A 268 7.85 -16.07 14.37
C SER A 268 8.63 -16.30 13.06
N ILE A 269 9.25 -15.26 12.52
CA ILE A 269 10.12 -15.37 11.34
C ILE A 269 11.33 -16.25 11.61
N LEU A 270 11.96 -16.11 12.76
CA LEU A 270 13.11 -16.92 13.13
C LEU A 270 12.75 -18.40 13.25
N LYS A 271 11.57 -18.74 13.77
CA LYS A 271 11.07 -20.11 13.81
C LYS A 271 10.94 -20.73 12.40
N ARG A 272 10.57 -19.94 11.41
CA ARG A 272 10.46 -20.39 10.01
C ARG A 272 11.82 -20.47 9.33
N THR A 273 12.77 -19.59 9.70
CA THR A 273 14.09 -19.49 9.09
C THR A 273 14.99 -20.64 9.51
N PHE A 274 14.94 -21.04 10.78
CA PHE A 274 15.79 -22.07 11.34
C PHE A 274 14.97 -23.32 11.68
N ASP A 275 15.53 -24.49 11.35
CA ASP A 275 14.92 -25.77 11.73
C ASP A 275 15.22 -26.08 13.20
N ILE A 276 14.26 -25.79 14.08
CA ILE A 276 14.38 -26.00 15.53
C ILE A 276 14.37 -27.49 15.93
N LYS A 277 14.09 -28.39 14.99
CA LYS A 277 14.17 -29.85 15.22
C LYS A 277 15.60 -30.35 15.18
N THR A 278 16.50 -29.65 14.48
CA THR A 278 17.93 -29.97 14.44
C THR A 278 18.68 -29.23 15.54
N ALA A 279 19.76 -29.80 16.03
CA ALA A 279 20.61 -29.16 17.06
C ALA A 279 21.25 -27.85 16.55
N ASP A 280 21.70 -27.83 15.32
CA ASP A 280 22.31 -26.65 14.69
C ASP A 280 21.28 -25.53 14.46
N GLY A 281 20.14 -25.87 13.89
CA GLY A 281 19.05 -24.90 13.68
C GLY A 281 18.53 -24.32 14.98
N LYS A 282 18.39 -25.13 16.02
CA LYS A 282 17.99 -24.71 17.36
C LYS A 282 18.98 -23.72 17.96
N ARG A 283 20.28 -23.96 17.87
CA ARG A 283 21.32 -23.03 18.34
C ARG A 283 21.28 -21.70 17.61
N LYS A 284 21.15 -21.73 16.28
CA LYS A 284 21.04 -20.52 15.46
C LYS A 284 19.79 -19.73 15.80
N PHE A 285 18.65 -20.41 15.97
CA PHE A 285 17.41 -19.79 16.40
C PHE A 285 17.57 -19.06 17.74
N ILE A 286 18.11 -19.74 18.76
CA ILE A 286 18.29 -19.17 20.09
C ILE A 286 19.19 -17.94 20.04
N LYS A 287 20.32 -18.02 19.34
CA LYS A 287 21.25 -16.90 19.19
C LYS A 287 20.57 -15.65 18.65
N GLU A 288 19.79 -15.80 17.61
CA GLU A 288 19.07 -14.66 16.99
C GLU A 288 17.85 -14.21 17.81
N ALA A 289 17.10 -15.15 18.38
CA ALA A 289 15.93 -14.85 19.20
C ALA A 289 16.28 -14.06 20.46
N VAL A 290 17.38 -14.40 21.12
CA VAL A 290 17.86 -13.68 22.31
C VAL A 290 18.20 -12.21 21.98
N LYS A 291 18.79 -11.96 20.81
CA LYS A 291 19.06 -10.59 20.36
C LYS A 291 17.76 -9.80 20.15
N VAL A 292 16.73 -10.43 19.60
CA VAL A 292 15.42 -9.80 19.43
C VAL A 292 14.80 -9.47 20.77
N VAL A 293 14.84 -10.39 21.74
CA VAL A 293 14.34 -10.16 23.10
C VAL A 293 15.07 -9.00 23.78
N ALA A 294 16.41 -8.94 23.65
CA ALA A 294 17.22 -7.87 24.21
C ALA A 294 16.87 -6.48 23.67
N SER A 295 16.27 -6.41 22.49
CA SER A 295 15.82 -5.13 21.88
C SER A 295 14.56 -4.57 22.52
N SER A 296 13.83 -5.33 23.32
CA SER A 296 12.63 -4.85 24.02
C SER A 296 12.98 -3.95 25.20
N ASP A 297 12.29 -2.84 25.33
CA ASP A 297 12.43 -1.92 26.46
C ASP A 297 11.61 -2.33 27.69
N SER A 298 10.72 -3.31 27.55
CA SER A 298 9.83 -3.79 28.60
C SER A 298 10.42 -5.02 29.31
N PRO A 299 10.76 -4.95 30.62
CA PRO A 299 11.25 -6.11 31.35
C PRO A 299 10.26 -7.29 31.40
N SER A 300 8.96 -7.01 31.54
CA SER A 300 7.92 -8.04 31.56
C SER A 300 7.79 -8.73 30.20
N GLU A 301 7.84 -7.96 29.10
CA GLU A 301 7.83 -8.51 27.75
C GLU A 301 9.05 -9.40 27.50
N ARG A 302 10.25 -8.96 27.91
CA ARG A 302 11.46 -9.78 27.80
C ARG A 302 11.34 -11.10 28.55
N GLU A 303 10.77 -11.06 29.75
CA GLU A 303 10.58 -12.27 30.56
C GLU A 303 9.60 -13.25 29.88
N ASP A 304 8.48 -12.77 29.38
CA ASP A 304 7.48 -13.58 28.70
C ASP A 304 8.06 -14.22 27.43
N LEU A 305 8.83 -13.47 26.67
CA LEU A 305 9.48 -13.95 25.44
C LEU A 305 10.56 -15.00 25.75
N LEU A 306 11.34 -14.84 26.81
CA LEU A 306 12.31 -15.83 27.24
C LEU A 306 11.65 -17.14 27.67
N LYS A 307 10.50 -17.06 28.34
CA LYS A 307 9.69 -18.24 28.68
C LYS A 307 9.18 -18.95 27.42
N GLU A 308 8.73 -18.20 26.44
CA GLU A 308 8.30 -18.75 25.15
C GLU A 308 9.46 -19.47 24.43
N ILE A 309 10.63 -18.86 24.38
CA ILE A 309 11.84 -19.48 23.80
C ILE A 309 12.22 -20.77 24.55
N ARG A 310 12.16 -20.77 25.88
CA ARG A 310 12.37 -21.96 26.69
C ARG A 310 11.39 -23.07 26.32
N ASP A 311 10.11 -22.76 26.21
CA ASP A 311 9.08 -23.74 25.90
C ASP A 311 9.27 -24.35 24.50
N ILE A 312 9.72 -23.55 23.53
CA ILE A 312 9.99 -23.99 22.16
C ILE A 312 11.25 -24.84 22.07
N THR A 313 12.32 -24.44 22.78
CA THR A 313 13.66 -25.02 22.59
C THR A 313 14.09 -26.00 23.66
N GLY A 314 13.42 -26.02 24.83
CA GLY A 314 13.82 -26.84 25.97
C GLY A 314 15.07 -26.33 26.72
N ILE A 315 15.59 -25.17 26.35
CA ILE A 315 16.75 -24.56 27.06
C ILE A 315 16.28 -23.87 28.35
N THR A 316 17.05 -24.00 29.40
CA THR A 316 16.69 -23.43 30.70
C THR A 316 16.66 -21.89 30.65
N TYR A 317 15.72 -21.31 31.36
CA TYR A 317 15.56 -19.86 31.49
C TYR A 317 16.84 -19.16 31.94
N GLU A 318 17.56 -19.75 32.88
CA GLU A 318 18.83 -19.21 33.40
C GLU A 318 19.91 -19.13 32.31
N SER A 319 19.95 -20.13 31.41
CA SER A 319 20.91 -20.12 30.29
C SER A 319 20.55 -19.06 29.24
N LEU A 320 19.28 -18.71 29.09
CA LEU A 320 18.83 -17.69 28.15
C LEU A 320 19.06 -16.26 28.64
N LYS A 321 19.14 -16.06 29.98
CA LYS A 321 19.41 -14.76 30.59
C LYS A 321 20.86 -14.29 30.51
N ARG A 322 21.81 -15.23 30.30
CA ARG A 322 23.25 -14.94 30.20
C ARG A 322 23.60 -14.53 28.76
#